data_fabcf32eef009fa1b4a8356b254d07c8
#
_entry.id   fabcf32eef009fa1b4a8356b254d07c8
#
_cell.length_a   1.000
_cell.length_b   1.000
_cell.length_c   1.000
_cell.angle_alpha   90.00
_cell.angle_beta   90.00
_cell.angle_gamma   90.00
#
_symmetry.space_group_name_H-M   'P 1'
#
loop_
_entity.id
_entity.type
_entity.pdbx_description
1 polymer ?
#
loop_
_entity_poly.entity_id
_entity_poly.type
_entity_poly.pdbx_seq_one_letter_code
_entity_poly.pdbx_strand_id
1 'polypeptide(L)'
;MACERRSFLKAAAAAGLAAAAAPCRGAGQAAEEASEFPVKPARHFVALPEKRVRCELCPRKCEVADRERGYCGVRENRGGDYTTLVWGRACSLNIDPIEKKPLFHFLPGATALSVATAGCNMECKFCQNWEISQFRPEQIAASFMPPARLAELAAARGAPAIAYTYSEPVVFFEYMYDAAVAGNARKIKSVMISNGYILEPALAELCDVLAAVKIDLKGFTEKFYKEYTKGELAPVLAALKYVAKRRVWLEIVVLLIPSLNDGAAELTEMCAWIAGELGPDTPLHFSRYHPMYKLKNIPPTPLQSLERAHAVAKKAGLNYVYLSLIHI
;
A
#
# COMPACT_ATOMS: atom_id res chain seq x y z
N MET A 1 21.48 -47.49 -29.18
CA MET A 1 21.90 -46.66 -30.35
C MET A 1 22.40 -45.33 -29.80
N ALA A 2 23.74 -45.22 -29.73
CA ALA A 2 24.42 -43.99 -29.33
C ALA A 2 24.62 -43.14 -30.58
N CYS A 3 24.17 -41.93 -30.61
CA CYS A 3 24.38 -41.00 -31.70
C CYS A 3 25.18 -39.79 -31.23
N GLU A 4 26.30 -39.68 -31.82
CA GLU A 4 27.40 -38.75 -31.80
C GLU A 4 27.08 -37.28 -31.51
N ARG A 5 27.66 -36.77 -30.44
CA ARG A 5 27.83 -35.34 -30.11
C ARG A 5 29.28 -34.88 -30.31
N ARG A 6 29.92 -35.24 -31.44
CA ARG A 6 31.35 -34.91 -31.65
C ARG A 6 31.71 -34.28 -33.00
N SER A 7 30.76 -33.64 -33.70
CA SER A 7 31.05 -33.10 -35.04
C SER A 7 30.77 -31.57 -35.19
N PHE A 8 30.59 -30.80 -34.11
CA PHE A 8 30.31 -29.35 -34.24
C PHE A 8 31.43 -28.41 -33.75
N LEU A 9 32.62 -28.95 -33.46
CA LEU A 9 33.73 -28.13 -32.90
C LEU A 9 34.99 -28.09 -33.78
N LYS A 10 34.88 -28.23 -35.10
CA LYS A 10 36.06 -28.13 -36.01
C LYS A 10 35.80 -27.34 -37.29
N ALA A 11 35.16 -26.19 -37.21
CA ALA A 11 35.12 -25.25 -38.35
C ALA A 11 34.83 -23.83 -37.88
N ALA A 12 35.76 -23.19 -37.18
CA ALA A 12 35.81 -21.73 -37.02
C ALA A 12 37.20 -21.30 -36.50
N ALA A 13 38.21 -21.58 -37.26
CA ALA A 13 39.52 -20.97 -37.09
C ALA A 13 39.88 -20.34 -38.43
N ALA A 14 39.68 -19.07 -38.60
CA ALA A 14 40.30 -18.11 -39.52
C ALA A 14 39.29 -17.04 -39.99
N ALA A 15 39.02 -16.03 -39.17
CA ALA A 15 38.70 -14.67 -39.63
C ALA A 15 39.01 -13.71 -38.47
N GLY A 16 40.16 -13.05 -38.59
CA GLY A 16 40.54 -11.97 -37.68
C GLY A 16 39.59 -10.81 -37.84
N LEU A 17 38.87 -10.47 -36.80
CA LEU A 17 38.19 -9.18 -36.65
C LEU A 17 38.68 -8.55 -35.36
N ALA A 18 39.32 -7.40 -35.49
CA ALA A 18 39.70 -6.51 -34.43
C ALA A 18 38.43 -6.07 -33.67
N ALA A 19 38.20 -6.65 -32.50
CA ALA A 19 37.18 -6.15 -31.59
C ALA A 19 37.75 -4.90 -30.90
N ALA A 20 37.25 -3.72 -31.28
CA ALA A 20 37.45 -2.50 -30.55
C ALA A 20 36.85 -2.69 -29.14
N ALA A 21 37.71 -2.65 -28.13
CA ALA A 21 37.29 -2.68 -26.73
C ALA A 21 36.41 -1.44 -26.46
N ALA A 22 35.11 -1.65 -26.34
CA ALA A 22 34.23 -0.64 -25.75
C ALA A 22 34.60 -0.54 -24.26
N PRO A 23 34.82 0.67 -23.72
CA PRO A 23 35.08 0.80 -22.31
C PRO A 23 33.85 0.36 -21.52
N CYS A 24 34.07 -0.59 -20.56
CA CYS A 24 33.09 -0.86 -19.51
C CYS A 24 32.79 0.48 -18.80
N ARG A 25 31.63 1.04 -19.02
CA ARG A 25 31.14 2.16 -18.22
C ARG A 25 30.88 1.64 -16.82
N GLY A 26 31.81 2.00 -15.94
CA GLY A 26 31.85 1.54 -14.59
C GLY A 26 30.70 2.03 -13.73
N ALA A 27 30.60 1.44 -12.57
CA ALA A 27 29.62 1.61 -11.48
C ALA A 27 29.36 3.05 -10.97
N GLY A 28 29.83 4.08 -11.68
CA GLY A 28 29.59 5.50 -11.36
C GLY A 28 28.24 6.05 -11.86
N GLN A 29 27.56 5.40 -12.81
CA GLN A 29 26.31 5.94 -13.35
C GLN A 29 25.06 5.62 -12.52
N ALA A 30 25.10 4.61 -11.65
CA ALA A 30 23.97 4.29 -10.77
C ALA A 30 23.75 5.30 -9.61
N ALA A 31 24.77 6.11 -9.29
CA ALA A 31 24.68 7.12 -8.23
C ALA A 31 24.17 8.49 -8.75
N GLU A 32 24.26 8.76 -10.04
CA GLU A 32 23.83 10.05 -10.61
C GLU A 32 22.37 10.06 -11.05
N GLU A 33 21.77 8.88 -11.31
CA GLU A 33 20.32 8.75 -11.59
C GLU A 33 19.42 8.92 -10.36
N ALA A 34 19.96 8.95 -9.15
CA ALA A 34 19.20 9.18 -7.91
C ALA A 34 18.70 10.61 -7.74
N SER A 35 19.11 11.57 -8.60
CA SER A 35 18.73 12.98 -8.50
C SER A 35 17.53 13.40 -9.38
N GLU A 36 16.93 12.50 -10.16
CA GLU A 36 15.92 12.87 -11.17
C GLU A 36 14.47 12.94 -10.66
N PHE A 37 14.18 12.47 -9.45
CA PHE A 37 12.80 12.54 -8.94
C PHE A 37 12.51 13.91 -8.32
N PRO A 38 11.45 14.62 -8.77
CA PRO A 38 11.12 15.92 -8.22
C PRO A 38 10.70 15.80 -6.76
N VAL A 39 11.31 16.63 -5.93
CA VAL A 39 10.89 16.81 -4.53
C VAL A 39 9.76 17.83 -4.52
N LYS A 40 8.66 17.52 -3.83
CA LYS A 40 7.49 18.38 -3.73
C LYS A 40 7.26 18.83 -2.29
N PRO A 41 6.71 20.04 -2.08
CA PRO A 41 6.24 20.42 -0.74
C PRO A 41 5.26 19.41 -0.19
N ALA A 42 5.48 18.99 1.05
CA ALA A 42 4.55 18.14 1.77
C ALA A 42 3.36 18.96 2.28
N ARG A 43 2.21 18.33 2.38
CA ARG A 43 0.99 18.88 3.00
C ARG A 43 0.86 18.35 4.42
N HIS A 44 -0.09 18.90 5.19
CA HIS A 44 -0.40 18.44 6.55
C HIS A 44 0.82 18.41 7.48
N PHE A 45 1.40 19.57 7.73
CA PHE A 45 2.43 19.77 8.74
C PHE A 45 2.31 21.17 9.37
N VAL A 46 2.96 21.33 10.51
CA VAL A 46 3.08 22.60 11.24
C VAL A 46 4.56 22.91 11.42
N ALA A 47 4.95 24.13 11.08
CA ALA A 47 6.29 24.64 11.38
C ALA A 47 6.46 24.83 12.89
N LEU A 48 7.60 24.44 13.41
CA LEU A 48 8.01 24.58 14.81
C LEU A 48 9.27 25.47 14.90
N PRO A 49 9.60 25.97 16.09
CA PRO A 49 10.86 26.69 16.31
C PRO A 49 12.08 25.88 15.86
N GLU A 50 13.21 26.56 15.65
CA GLU A 50 14.49 25.94 15.30
C GLU A 50 14.47 25.12 13.99
N LYS A 51 13.69 25.58 13.00
CA LYS A 51 13.50 24.90 11.70
C LYS A 51 13.00 23.46 11.83
N ARG A 52 12.36 23.09 12.94
CA ARG A 52 11.68 21.81 13.05
C ARG A 52 10.29 21.88 12.43
N VAL A 53 9.74 20.72 12.11
CA VAL A 53 8.37 20.59 11.64
C VAL A 53 7.67 19.47 12.39
N ARG A 54 6.35 19.57 12.59
CA ARG A 54 5.53 18.46 13.06
C ARG A 54 4.59 18.01 11.95
N CYS A 55 4.71 16.75 11.56
CA CYS A 55 3.85 16.14 10.55
C CYS A 55 2.45 15.89 11.14
N GLU A 56 1.41 16.36 10.47
CA GLU A 56 0.00 16.19 10.84
C GLU A 56 -0.75 15.26 9.86
N LEU A 57 -0.02 14.41 9.13
CA LEU A 57 -0.62 13.51 8.15
C LEU A 57 -1.21 12.25 8.78
N CYS A 58 -0.53 11.69 9.77
CA CYS A 58 -0.96 10.47 10.45
C CYS A 58 -0.77 10.58 11.97
N PRO A 59 -1.35 9.67 12.77
CA PRO A 59 -1.31 9.73 14.24
C PRO A 59 0.08 9.70 14.86
N ARG A 60 1.12 9.37 14.10
CA ARG A 60 2.50 9.42 14.59
C ARG A 60 2.97 10.84 14.95
N LYS A 61 2.41 11.86 14.30
CA LYS A 61 2.74 13.26 14.56
C LYS A 61 4.24 13.52 14.74
N CYS A 62 5.05 12.95 13.83
CA CYS A 62 6.50 13.01 13.91
C CYS A 62 6.99 14.46 14.00
N GLU A 63 7.76 14.80 15.04
CA GLU A 63 8.56 16.00 15.08
C GLU A 63 9.89 15.70 14.37
N VAL A 64 10.21 16.48 13.35
CA VAL A 64 11.31 16.21 12.42
C VAL A 64 12.24 17.40 12.42
N ALA A 65 13.48 17.20 12.85
CA ALA A 65 14.52 18.22 12.83
C ALA A 65 15.04 18.45 11.41
N ASP A 66 15.85 19.49 11.22
CA ASP A 66 16.46 19.80 9.92
C ASP A 66 17.27 18.59 9.40
N ARG A 67 17.11 18.24 8.14
CA ARG A 67 17.71 17.10 7.43
C ARG A 67 17.29 15.72 7.95
N GLU A 68 16.27 15.65 8.80
CA GLU A 68 15.70 14.39 9.27
C GLU A 68 14.44 14.03 8.48
N ARG A 69 14.00 12.79 8.66
CA ARG A 69 12.79 12.22 8.04
C ARG A 69 11.80 11.77 9.10
N GLY A 70 10.53 11.90 8.78
CA GLY A 70 9.49 11.25 9.55
C GLY A 70 9.62 9.73 9.55
N TYR A 71 8.91 9.08 10.46
CA TYR A 71 8.93 7.62 10.66
C TYR A 71 8.75 6.80 9.37
N CYS A 72 7.89 7.26 8.45
CA CYS A 72 7.65 6.60 7.16
C CYS A 72 8.86 6.60 6.21
N GLY A 73 9.90 7.39 6.49
CA GLY A 73 11.14 7.46 5.70
C GLY A 73 11.04 8.20 4.36
N VAL A 74 9.85 8.72 4.00
CA VAL A 74 9.58 9.31 2.68
C VAL A 74 9.22 10.79 2.73
N ARG A 75 9.22 11.40 3.91
CA ARG A 75 8.98 12.83 4.13
C ARG A 75 10.16 13.40 4.92
N GLU A 76 10.76 14.47 4.41
CA GLU A 76 12.00 15.05 4.89
C GLU A 76 11.84 16.53 5.19
N ASN A 77 12.44 16.98 6.28
CA ASN A 77 12.56 18.40 6.60
C ASN A 77 13.88 18.96 6.03
N ARG A 78 13.80 20.03 5.26
CA ARG A 78 14.94 20.73 4.67
C ARG A 78 14.94 22.19 5.09
N GLY A 79 15.55 22.48 6.23
CA GLY A 79 15.65 23.84 6.73
C GLY A 79 14.36 24.46 7.25
N GLY A 80 13.32 23.70 7.53
CA GLY A 80 11.97 24.12 7.87
C GLY A 80 10.94 23.87 6.77
N ASP A 81 11.41 23.60 5.53
CA ASP A 81 10.57 23.19 4.40
C ASP A 81 10.35 21.67 4.44
N TYR A 82 9.12 21.27 4.72
CA TYR A 82 8.78 19.83 4.74
C TYR A 82 8.40 19.34 3.35
N THR A 83 9.02 18.24 2.93
CA THR A 83 8.94 17.76 1.55
C THR A 83 8.59 16.28 1.48
N THR A 84 7.91 15.85 0.40
CA THR A 84 7.77 14.44 0.03
C THR A 84 8.81 14.04 -1.00
N LEU A 85 9.41 12.86 -0.81
CA LEU A 85 10.46 12.30 -1.66
C LEU A 85 9.94 11.29 -2.68
N VAL A 86 8.63 11.03 -2.67
CA VAL A 86 8.02 9.93 -3.44
C VAL A 86 6.95 10.39 -4.44
N TRP A 87 6.82 11.70 -4.67
CA TRP A 87 5.89 12.21 -5.67
C TRP A 87 6.29 11.79 -7.08
N GLY A 88 5.40 11.05 -7.74
CA GLY A 88 5.68 10.48 -9.06
C GLY A 88 6.71 9.35 -9.08
N ARG A 89 7.22 8.92 -7.93
CA ARG A 89 8.24 7.86 -7.80
C ARG A 89 7.59 6.50 -7.63
N ALA A 90 7.05 5.95 -8.72
CA ALA A 90 6.36 4.66 -8.71
C ALA A 90 7.35 3.50 -8.66
N CYS A 91 7.33 2.70 -7.58
CA CYS A 91 8.14 1.49 -7.43
C CYS A 91 7.38 0.22 -7.84
N SER A 92 6.08 0.30 -8.06
CA SER A 92 5.27 -0.81 -8.57
C SER A 92 4.13 -0.26 -9.42
N LEU A 93 3.93 -0.87 -10.60
CA LEU A 93 2.82 -0.57 -11.53
C LEU A 93 2.31 -1.87 -12.12
N ASN A 94 1.04 -2.20 -11.88
CA ASN A 94 0.42 -3.42 -12.38
C ASN A 94 -1.03 -3.18 -12.80
N ILE A 95 -1.54 -3.98 -13.74
CA ILE A 95 -2.98 -4.09 -14.00
C ILE A 95 -3.48 -5.31 -13.23
N ASP A 96 -4.39 -5.08 -12.31
CA ASP A 96 -4.97 -6.13 -11.46
C ASP A 96 -6.50 -6.12 -11.54
N PRO A 97 -7.19 -7.26 -11.36
CA PRO A 97 -8.61 -7.27 -11.07
C PRO A 97 -8.92 -6.41 -9.83
N ILE A 98 -10.04 -5.73 -9.84
CA ILE A 98 -10.45 -4.87 -8.70
C ILE A 98 -10.68 -5.70 -7.44
N GLU A 99 -11.11 -6.94 -7.59
CA GLU A 99 -11.31 -7.90 -6.50
C GLU A 99 -10.00 -8.28 -5.80
N LYS A 100 -8.85 -8.18 -6.48
CA LYS A 100 -7.53 -8.35 -5.85
C LYS A 100 -7.20 -7.21 -4.88
N LYS A 101 -7.98 -6.12 -4.89
CA LYS A 101 -7.88 -5.00 -3.94
C LYS A 101 -8.86 -5.13 -2.78
N PRO A 102 -9.39 -6.29 -2.49
CA PRO A 102 -10.68 -6.69 -1.96
C PRO A 102 -11.74 -5.58 -2.02
N LEU A 103 -12.10 -5.22 -3.25
CA LEU A 103 -13.23 -4.37 -3.57
C LEU A 103 -14.20 -5.21 -4.42
N PHE A 104 -15.16 -5.87 -3.75
CA PHE A 104 -16.08 -6.81 -4.41
C PHE A 104 -17.38 -6.15 -4.84
N HIS A 105 -17.74 -5.05 -4.17
CA HIS A 105 -18.96 -4.29 -4.47
C HIS A 105 -18.68 -3.01 -5.28
N PHE A 106 -17.42 -2.64 -5.43
CA PHE A 106 -17.03 -1.48 -6.20
C PHE A 106 -16.47 -1.90 -7.56
N LEU A 107 -17.15 -1.54 -8.65
CA LEU A 107 -16.79 -1.89 -10.04
C LEU A 107 -16.49 -3.39 -10.24
N PRO A 108 -17.38 -4.31 -9.86
CA PRO A 108 -17.13 -5.74 -9.95
C PRO A 108 -16.77 -6.17 -11.38
N GLY A 109 -15.75 -7.02 -11.52
CA GLY A 109 -15.24 -7.49 -12.81
C GLY A 109 -14.33 -6.50 -13.54
N ALA A 110 -14.10 -5.30 -13.01
CA ALA A 110 -13.22 -4.32 -13.62
C ALA A 110 -11.74 -4.58 -13.30
N THR A 111 -10.86 -3.97 -14.09
CA THR A 111 -9.43 -3.87 -13.78
C THR A 111 -9.09 -2.54 -13.14
N ALA A 112 -8.01 -2.49 -12.39
CA ALA A 112 -7.43 -1.27 -11.85
C ALA A 112 -5.94 -1.18 -12.18
N LEU A 113 -5.47 0.02 -12.54
CA LEU A 113 -4.04 0.32 -12.59
C LEU A 113 -3.55 0.54 -11.16
N SER A 114 -2.81 -0.42 -10.64
CA SER A 114 -2.27 -0.41 -9.28
C SER A 114 -0.93 0.29 -9.25
N VAL A 115 -0.75 1.21 -8.31
CA VAL A 115 0.49 1.98 -8.13
C VAL A 115 0.92 1.99 -6.67
N ALA A 116 2.24 1.88 -6.45
CA ALA A 116 2.88 2.07 -5.16
C ALA A 116 4.10 2.99 -5.26
N THR A 117 4.41 3.61 -4.14
CA THR A 117 5.72 4.21 -3.87
C THR A 117 6.37 3.53 -2.67
N ALA A 118 7.61 3.89 -2.35
CA ALA A 118 8.25 3.42 -1.13
C ALA A 118 7.56 3.94 0.14
N GLY A 119 7.68 3.19 1.25
CA GLY A 119 7.39 3.63 2.60
C GLY A 119 6.03 3.23 3.17
N CYS A 120 5.95 3.26 4.51
CA CYS A 120 4.74 2.97 5.27
C CYS A 120 4.82 3.66 6.64
N ASN A 121 3.67 4.01 7.21
CA ASN A 121 3.59 4.57 8.56
C ASN A 121 3.39 3.51 9.65
N MET A 122 3.42 2.22 9.30
CA MET A 122 3.41 1.07 10.20
C MET A 122 4.55 0.10 9.89
N GLU A 123 4.90 -0.77 10.87
CA GLU A 123 5.90 -1.84 10.75
C GLU A 123 5.29 -3.21 11.03
N CYS A 124 4.31 -3.62 10.24
CA CYS A 124 3.65 -4.90 10.42
C CYS A 124 4.66 -6.05 10.29
N LYS A 125 4.81 -6.87 11.34
CA LYS A 125 5.73 -8.03 11.35
C LYS A 125 5.39 -9.07 10.26
N PHE A 126 4.15 -9.05 9.77
CA PHE A 126 3.61 -9.93 8.74
C PHE A 126 3.43 -9.23 7.36
N CYS A 127 4.15 -8.14 7.11
CA CYS A 127 3.98 -7.36 5.88
C CYS A 127 4.40 -8.18 4.66
N GLN A 128 3.49 -8.29 3.68
CA GLN A 128 3.75 -8.99 2.41
C GLN A 128 4.64 -8.18 1.48
N ASN A 129 4.46 -6.87 1.51
CA ASN A 129 5.18 -5.92 0.65
C ASN A 129 6.28 -5.18 1.43
N TRP A 130 6.95 -5.90 2.36
CA TRP A 130 7.97 -5.31 3.23
C TRP A 130 9.15 -4.71 2.43
N GLU A 131 9.46 -5.27 1.26
CA GLU A 131 10.55 -4.84 0.40
C GLU A 131 10.36 -3.41 -0.15
N ILE A 132 9.12 -2.95 -0.28
CA ILE A 132 8.81 -1.57 -0.70
C ILE A 132 8.27 -0.71 0.45
N SER A 133 7.73 -1.34 1.50
CA SER A 133 7.09 -0.62 2.62
C SER A 133 8.09 -0.23 3.72
N GLN A 134 9.18 -1.01 3.89
CA GLN A 134 10.09 -0.87 5.03
C GLN A 134 11.49 -0.37 4.63
N PHE A 135 11.66 0.03 3.38
CA PHE A 135 12.89 0.60 2.85
C PHE A 135 12.69 2.08 2.46
N ARG A 136 13.81 2.78 2.38
CA ARG A 136 13.82 4.19 1.94
C ARG A 136 13.70 4.27 0.42
N PRO A 137 13.20 5.39 -0.13
CA PRO A 137 13.03 5.54 -1.58
C PRO A 137 14.32 5.30 -2.37
N GLU A 138 15.47 5.66 -1.84
CA GLU A 138 16.78 5.51 -2.49
C GLU A 138 17.23 4.05 -2.61
N GLN A 139 16.63 3.15 -1.83
CA GLN A 139 16.97 1.71 -1.81
C GLN A 139 16.09 0.89 -2.76
N ILE A 140 15.11 1.52 -3.41
CA ILE A 140 14.09 0.84 -4.21
C ILE A 140 14.12 1.40 -5.63
N ALA A 141 14.20 0.51 -6.61
CA ALA A 141 14.07 0.89 -8.02
C ALA A 141 12.67 1.47 -8.28
N ALA A 142 12.61 2.59 -8.97
CA ALA A 142 11.37 3.27 -9.27
C ALA A 142 11.43 3.95 -10.63
N SER A 143 10.28 4.19 -11.24
CA SER A 143 10.13 4.94 -12.48
C SER A 143 9.38 6.23 -12.23
N PHE A 144 9.74 7.29 -12.95
CA PHE A 144 9.01 8.54 -12.85
C PHE A 144 7.66 8.44 -13.57
N MET A 145 6.60 8.53 -12.80
CA MET A 145 5.22 8.40 -13.25
C MET A 145 4.38 9.57 -12.71
N PRO A 146 4.44 10.75 -13.35
CA PRO A 146 3.67 11.89 -12.88
C PRO A 146 2.17 11.65 -13.00
N PRO A 147 1.32 12.36 -12.23
CA PRO A 147 -0.14 12.17 -12.17
C PRO A 147 -0.84 12.09 -13.52
N ALA A 148 -0.54 13.00 -14.43
CA ALA A 148 -1.14 13.01 -15.76
C ALA A 148 -0.79 11.75 -16.55
N ARG A 149 0.48 11.31 -16.49
CA ARG A 149 0.94 10.09 -17.17
C ARG A 149 0.32 8.84 -16.59
N LEU A 150 0.12 8.78 -15.25
CA LEU A 150 -0.57 7.67 -14.60
C LEU A 150 -2.03 7.56 -15.08
N ALA A 151 -2.74 8.68 -15.16
CA ALA A 151 -4.11 8.72 -15.67
C ALA A 151 -4.18 8.35 -17.16
N GLU A 152 -3.24 8.79 -17.98
CA GLU A 152 -3.11 8.40 -19.39
C GLU A 152 -2.86 6.89 -19.53
N LEU A 153 -1.98 6.33 -18.73
CA LEU A 153 -1.68 4.91 -18.75
C LEU A 153 -2.91 4.08 -18.36
N ALA A 154 -3.66 4.49 -17.34
CA ALA A 154 -4.91 3.83 -16.96
C ALA A 154 -5.93 3.83 -18.12
N ALA A 155 -6.12 4.98 -18.76
CA ALA A 155 -6.99 5.10 -19.93
C ALA A 155 -6.54 4.20 -21.09
N ALA A 156 -5.24 4.24 -21.44
CA ALA A 156 -4.67 3.45 -22.52
C ALA A 156 -4.76 1.92 -22.28
N ARG A 157 -4.81 1.50 -21.01
CA ARG A 157 -4.98 0.10 -20.60
C ARG A 157 -6.44 -0.30 -20.38
N GLY A 158 -7.40 0.59 -20.62
CA GLY A 158 -8.81 0.33 -20.39
C GLY A 158 -9.16 0.09 -18.92
N ALA A 159 -8.33 0.57 -17.98
CA ALA A 159 -8.57 0.43 -16.55
C ALA A 159 -9.47 1.58 -16.06
N PRO A 160 -10.70 1.32 -15.63
CA PRO A 160 -11.64 2.35 -15.17
C PRO A 160 -11.26 2.90 -13.78
N ALA A 161 -10.26 2.31 -13.13
CA ALA A 161 -9.80 2.73 -11.81
C ALA A 161 -8.28 2.76 -11.70
N ILE A 162 -7.76 3.69 -10.85
CA ILE A 162 -6.39 3.68 -10.33
C ILE A 162 -6.46 3.27 -8.86
N ALA A 163 -5.70 2.25 -8.48
CA ALA A 163 -5.60 1.76 -7.12
C ALA A 163 -4.25 2.14 -6.50
N TYR A 164 -4.29 2.98 -5.48
CA TYR A 164 -3.13 3.32 -4.65
C TYR A 164 -2.98 2.24 -3.57
N THR A 165 -1.93 1.42 -3.65
CA THR A 165 -1.89 0.12 -2.96
C THR A 165 -0.47 -0.39 -2.70
N TYR A 166 -0.34 -1.64 -2.25
CA TYR A 166 0.87 -2.43 -1.95
C TYR A 166 1.66 -1.91 -0.75
N SER A 167 2.25 -0.70 -0.81
CA SER A 167 2.75 0.04 0.34
C SER A 167 1.62 0.82 1.01
N GLU A 168 1.92 1.88 1.75
CA GLU A 168 0.86 2.67 2.40
C GLU A 168 0.57 3.98 1.64
N PRO A 169 -0.63 4.13 1.04
CA PRO A 169 -0.98 5.33 0.28
C PRO A 169 -0.96 6.63 1.07
N VAL A 170 -1.22 6.59 2.37
CA VAL A 170 -1.18 7.76 3.22
C VAL A 170 0.16 8.47 3.15
N VAL A 171 1.29 7.73 3.09
CA VAL A 171 2.61 8.36 3.11
C VAL A 171 3.01 9.02 1.81
N PHE A 172 2.33 8.69 0.69
CA PHE A 172 2.47 9.39 -0.58
C PHE A 172 1.23 10.23 -0.94
N PHE A 173 0.65 10.85 0.06
CA PHE A 173 -0.57 11.65 0.02
C PHE A 173 -0.64 12.59 -1.18
N GLU A 174 0.39 13.42 -1.37
CA GLU A 174 0.43 14.44 -2.42
C GLU A 174 0.36 13.80 -3.82
N TYR A 175 1.07 12.70 -4.01
CA TYR A 175 1.06 11.98 -5.28
C TYR A 175 -0.30 11.32 -5.54
N MET A 176 -0.88 10.67 -4.53
CA MET A 176 -2.21 10.07 -4.62
C MET A 176 -3.27 11.12 -4.92
N TYR A 177 -3.27 12.25 -4.20
CA TYR A 177 -4.22 13.33 -4.38
C TYR A 177 -4.16 13.91 -5.81
N ASP A 178 -2.96 14.30 -6.26
CA ASP A 178 -2.76 14.87 -7.60
C ASP A 178 -3.13 13.87 -8.70
N ALA A 179 -2.81 12.58 -8.51
CA ALA A 179 -3.17 11.53 -9.46
C ALA A 179 -4.68 11.25 -9.47
N ALA A 180 -5.35 11.35 -8.32
CA ALA A 180 -6.80 11.22 -8.24
C ALA A 180 -7.51 12.37 -8.97
N VAL A 181 -7.02 13.60 -8.83
CA VAL A 181 -7.53 14.76 -9.57
C VAL A 181 -7.34 14.55 -11.08
N ALA A 182 -6.15 14.13 -11.53
CA ALA A 182 -5.88 13.84 -12.94
C ALA A 182 -6.73 12.71 -13.49
N GLY A 183 -6.97 11.64 -12.70
CA GLY A 183 -7.85 10.52 -13.03
C GLY A 183 -9.30 10.95 -13.17
N ASN A 184 -9.82 11.72 -12.21
CA ASN A 184 -11.18 12.22 -12.21
C ASN A 184 -11.48 13.10 -13.44
N ALA A 185 -10.52 13.92 -13.89
CA ALA A 185 -10.64 14.71 -15.13
C ALA A 185 -10.82 13.83 -16.38
N ARG A 186 -10.38 12.55 -16.31
CA ARG A 186 -10.52 11.54 -17.37
C ARG A 186 -11.63 10.51 -17.08
N LYS A 187 -12.47 10.75 -16.06
CA LYS A 187 -13.52 9.83 -15.60
C LYS A 187 -12.98 8.47 -15.10
N ILE A 188 -11.72 8.40 -14.73
CA ILE A 188 -11.09 7.23 -14.10
C ILE A 188 -11.24 7.37 -12.59
N LYS A 189 -11.81 6.36 -11.95
CA LYS A 189 -12.04 6.35 -10.50
C LYS A 189 -10.74 6.14 -9.75
N SER A 190 -10.62 6.72 -8.57
CA SER A 190 -9.46 6.52 -7.67
C SER A 190 -9.88 5.75 -6.44
N VAL A 191 -9.12 4.70 -6.10
CA VAL A 191 -9.38 3.86 -4.93
C VAL A 191 -8.15 3.74 -4.04
N MET A 192 -8.33 3.90 -2.74
CA MET A 192 -7.26 3.81 -1.74
C MET A 192 -7.34 2.48 -0.99
N ILE A 193 -6.22 1.76 -0.94
CA ILE A 193 -6.05 0.49 -0.24
C ILE A 193 -5.07 0.71 0.91
N SER A 194 -5.56 0.94 2.11
CA SER A 194 -4.80 1.54 3.21
C SER A 194 -4.93 0.76 4.53
N ASN A 195 -3.99 0.97 5.43
CA ASN A 195 -4.08 0.54 6.82
C ASN A 195 -4.97 1.45 7.68
N GLY A 196 -5.49 2.55 7.13
CA GLY A 196 -6.37 3.48 7.82
C GLY A 196 -5.72 4.35 8.91
N TYR A 197 -4.38 4.33 9.04
CA TYR A 197 -3.66 5.11 10.05
C TYR A 197 -3.37 6.52 9.53
N ILE A 198 -4.41 7.35 9.48
CA ILE A 198 -4.43 8.70 8.92
C ILE A 198 -5.22 9.63 9.85
N LEU A 199 -4.85 10.90 9.92
CA LEU A 199 -5.61 11.93 10.64
C LEU A 199 -6.79 12.45 9.80
N GLU A 200 -7.87 12.83 10.48
CA GLU A 200 -9.13 13.24 9.85
C GLU A 200 -8.97 14.37 8.84
N PRO A 201 -8.21 15.47 9.08
CA PRO A 201 -8.09 16.54 8.08
C PRO A 201 -7.52 16.07 6.74
N ALA A 202 -6.51 15.18 6.78
CA ALA A 202 -5.94 14.59 5.58
C ALA A 202 -6.90 13.60 4.90
N LEU A 203 -7.60 12.80 5.69
CA LEU A 203 -8.61 11.86 5.18
C LEU A 203 -9.78 12.60 4.53
N ALA A 204 -10.18 13.73 5.08
CA ALA A 204 -11.26 14.57 4.53
C ALA A 204 -10.97 15.01 3.10
N GLU A 205 -9.76 15.54 2.85
CA GLU A 205 -9.33 15.96 1.52
C GLU A 205 -9.29 14.78 0.52
N LEU A 206 -8.83 13.61 0.98
CA LEU A 206 -8.83 12.42 0.14
C LEU A 206 -10.24 11.96 -0.21
N CYS A 207 -11.18 12.02 0.72
CA CYS A 207 -12.57 11.66 0.47
C CYS A 207 -13.24 12.52 -0.62
N ASP A 208 -12.74 13.71 -0.89
CA ASP A 208 -13.27 14.59 -1.95
C ASP A 208 -12.83 14.16 -3.36
N VAL A 209 -11.75 13.37 -3.47
CA VAL A 209 -11.20 12.93 -4.77
C VAL A 209 -11.24 11.41 -4.99
N LEU A 210 -11.44 10.62 -3.92
CA LEU A 210 -11.53 9.16 -3.99
C LEU A 210 -12.97 8.69 -4.20
N ALA A 211 -13.13 7.59 -4.93
CA ALA A 211 -14.43 6.93 -5.15
C ALA A 211 -14.66 5.77 -4.17
N ALA A 212 -13.59 5.08 -3.77
CA ALA A 212 -13.66 3.99 -2.81
C ALA A 212 -12.40 3.92 -1.93
N VAL A 213 -12.58 3.40 -0.73
CA VAL A 213 -11.51 3.12 0.24
C VAL A 213 -11.68 1.69 0.74
N LYS A 214 -10.59 0.93 0.74
CA LYS A 214 -10.49 -0.33 1.46
C LYS A 214 -9.55 -0.15 2.63
N ILE A 215 -10.01 -0.48 3.83
CA ILE A 215 -9.18 -0.39 5.05
C ILE A 215 -8.85 -1.79 5.57
N ASP A 216 -7.56 -2.01 5.81
CA ASP A 216 -7.09 -3.20 6.53
C ASP A 216 -7.22 -2.97 8.03
N LEU A 217 -8.26 -3.52 8.65
CA LEU A 217 -8.39 -3.60 10.10
C LEU A 217 -7.54 -4.78 10.58
N LYS A 218 -6.33 -4.49 11.06
CA LYS A 218 -5.29 -5.52 11.31
C LYS A 218 -5.59 -6.44 12.50
N GLY A 219 -6.38 -5.98 13.46
CA GLY A 219 -6.83 -6.67 14.67
C GLY A 219 -7.78 -5.75 15.44
N PHE A 220 -8.30 -6.21 16.58
CA PHE A 220 -9.28 -5.43 17.36
C PHE A 220 -8.83 -5.19 18.81
N THR A 221 -7.51 -5.25 19.05
CA THR A 221 -6.92 -4.91 20.36
C THR A 221 -5.74 -3.95 20.20
N GLU A 222 -5.60 -3.02 21.17
CA GLU A 222 -4.44 -2.12 21.22
C GLU A 222 -3.12 -2.90 21.40
N LYS A 223 -3.16 -4.04 22.10
CA LYS A 223 -1.99 -4.90 22.24
C LYS A 223 -1.50 -5.40 20.88
N PHE A 224 -2.40 -5.91 20.05
CA PHE A 224 -2.06 -6.39 18.71
C PHE A 224 -1.43 -5.27 17.88
N TYR A 225 -2.07 -4.08 17.86
CA TYR A 225 -1.55 -2.94 17.10
C TYR A 225 -0.14 -2.53 17.55
N LYS A 226 0.08 -2.38 18.86
CA LYS A 226 1.40 -2.00 19.41
C LYS A 226 2.49 -3.03 19.13
N GLU A 227 2.19 -4.31 19.35
CA GLU A 227 3.18 -5.38 19.25
C GLU A 227 3.49 -5.80 17.81
N TYR A 228 2.47 -5.88 16.95
CA TYR A 228 2.60 -6.49 15.62
C TYR A 228 2.60 -5.49 14.47
N THR A 229 2.05 -4.29 14.63
CA THR A 229 2.00 -3.27 13.58
C THR A 229 2.79 -2.01 13.90
N LYS A 230 3.14 -1.78 15.14
CA LYS A 230 3.71 -0.53 15.64
C LYS A 230 2.78 0.68 15.41
N GLY A 231 1.49 0.45 15.36
CA GLY A 231 0.43 1.46 15.26
C GLY A 231 -0.47 1.46 16.48
N GLU A 232 -1.63 2.08 16.34
CA GLU A 232 -2.69 2.19 17.35
C GLU A 232 -4.04 1.86 16.71
N LEU A 233 -4.94 1.19 17.44
CA LEU A 233 -6.24 0.78 16.95
C LEU A 233 -7.20 1.98 16.84
N ALA A 234 -7.27 2.80 17.87
CA ALA A 234 -8.26 3.88 17.98
C ALA A 234 -8.28 4.84 16.77
N PRO A 235 -7.14 5.30 16.20
CA PRO A 235 -7.14 6.13 15.00
C PRO A 235 -7.69 5.41 13.75
N VAL A 236 -7.47 4.10 13.63
CA VAL A 236 -7.99 3.31 12.51
C VAL A 236 -9.52 3.20 12.59
N LEU A 237 -10.05 2.97 13.80
CA LEU A 237 -11.50 2.97 14.03
C LEU A 237 -12.12 4.35 13.74
N ALA A 238 -11.43 5.42 14.12
CA ALA A 238 -11.88 6.79 13.79
C ALA A 238 -11.92 7.02 12.27
N ALA A 239 -10.90 6.58 11.53
CA ALA A 239 -10.85 6.67 10.07
C ALA A 239 -11.99 5.88 9.42
N LEU A 240 -12.26 4.64 9.87
CA LEU A 240 -13.39 3.83 9.41
C LEU A 240 -14.72 4.53 9.60
N LYS A 241 -14.99 5.06 10.81
CA LYS A 241 -16.21 5.84 11.11
C LYS A 241 -16.33 7.09 10.26
N TYR A 242 -15.20 7.76 9.99
CA TYR A 242 -15.20 8.96 9.15
C TYR A 242 -15.58 8.62 7.71
N VAL A 243 -14.94 7.61 7.09
CA VAL A 243 -15.23 7.19 5.70
C VAL A 243 -16.69 6.72 5.57
N ALA A 244 -17.20 5.94 6.51
CA ALA A 244 -18.59 5.46 6.50
C ALA A 244 -19.63 6.59 6.48
N LYS A 245 -19.30 7.78 7.02
CA LYS A 245 -20.16 8.98 7.00
C LYS A 245 -20.05 9.78 5.70
N ARG A 246 -19.08 9.47 4.85
CA ARG A 246 -18.84 10.17 3.57
C ARG A 246 -19.49 9.42 2.42
N ARG A 247 -19.59 10.07 1.25
CA ARG A 247 -20.08 9.43 0.01
C ARG A 247 -18.96 8.68 -0.72
N VAL A 248 -18.12 7.97 0.04
CA VAL A 248 -17.00 7.16 -0.46
C VAL A 248 -17.30 5.71 -0.13
N TRP A 249 -17.20 4.82 -1.11
CA TRP A 249 -17.46 3.40 -0.87
C TRP A 249 -16.41 2.81 0.08
N LEU A 250 -16.84 2.03 1.07
CA LEU A 250 -15.96 1.42 2.07
C LEU A 250 -16.09 -0.09 2.06
N GLU A 251 -14.95 -0.80 1.99
CA GLU A 251 -14.84 -2.23 2.29
C GLU A 251 -13.73 -2.46 3.31
N ILE A 252 -13.88 -3.48 4.15
CA ILE A 252 -12.94 -3.79 5.24
C ILE A 252 -12.30 -5.14 5.00
N VAL A 253 -10.99 -5.23 5.24
CA VAL A 253 -10.24 -6.50 5.20
C VAL A 253 -9.60 -6.76 6.55
N VAL A 254 -9.71 -8.02 7.01
CA VAL A 254 -9.05 -8.53 8.20
C VAL A 254 -8.18 -9.73 7.81
N LEU A 255 -6.88 -9.59 7.94
CA LEU A 255 -5.95 -10.71 7.82
C LEU A 255 -5.98 -11.51 9.13
N LEU A 256 -6.51 -12.71 9.10
CA LEU A 256 -6.55 -13.58 10.29
C LEU A 256 -5.22 -14.27 10.49
N ILE A 257 -4.61 -14.06 11.64
CA ILE A 257 -3.34 -14.67 12.06
C ILE A 257 -3.62 -15.60 13.23
N PRO A 258 -3.38 -16.91 13.06
CA PRO A 258 -3.67 -17.88 14.12
C PRO A 258 -3.06 -17.51 15.47
N SER A 259 -3.82 -17.62 16.53
CA SER A 259 -3.46 -17.30 17.92
C SER A 259 -3.18 -15.82 18.24
N LEU A 260 -3.21 -14.92 17.27
CA LEU A 260 -2.93 -13.50 17.50
C LEU A 260 -4.18 -12.62 17.42
N ASN A 261 -5.03 -12.79 16.40
CA ASN A 261 -6.26 -12.03 16.19
C ASN A 261 -7.44 -12.88 15.68
N ASP A 262 -7.35 -14.23 15.78
CA ASP A 262 -8.41 -15.15 15.34
C ASP A 262 -9.26 -15.70 16.51
N GLY A 263 -9.10 -15.11 17.71
CA GLY A 263 -9.85 -15.48 18.91
C GLY A 263 -11.35 -15.14 18.80
N ALA A 264 -12.22 -16.06 19.25
CA ALA A 264 -13.67 -15.89 19.11
C ALA A 264 -14.21 -14.63 19.81
N ALA A 265 -13.66 -14.26 20.97
CA ALA A 265 -14.06 -13.05 21.68
C ALA A 265 -13.72 -11.77 20.89
N GLU A 266 -12.47 -11.64 20.41
CA GLU A 266 -12.02 -10.50 19.61
C GLU A 266 -12.83 -10.38 18.31
N LEU A 267 -13.06 -11.51 17.62
CA LEU A 267 -13.87 -11.53 16.39
C LEU A 267 -15.31 -11.09 16.65
N THR A 268 -15.90 -11.53 17.78
CA THR A 268 -17.27 -11.16 18.15
C THR A 268 -17.37 -9.65 18.41
N GLU A 269 -16.45 -9.10 19.18
CA GLU A 269 -16.39 -7.67 19.49
C GLU A 269 -16.18 -6.84 18.22
N MET A 270 -15.21 -7.22 17.38
CA MET A 270 -14.93 -6.56 16.11
C MET A 270 -16.15 -6.55 15.16
N CYS A 271 -16.79 -7.71 14.96
CA CYS A 271 -17.94 -7.81 14.06
C CYS A 271 -19.15 -7.05 14.59
N ALA A 272 -19.40 -7.08 15.90
CA ALA A 272 -20.45 -6.30 16.53
C ALA A 272 -20.20 -4.79 16.39
N TRP A 273 -18.94 -4.35 16.55
CA TRP A 273 -18.56 -2.96 16.34
C TRP A 273 -18.77 -2.52 14.87
N ILE A 274 -18.35 -3.34 13.90
CA ILE A 274 -18.55 -3.03 12.47
C ILE A 274 -20.05 -2.91 12.17
N ALA A 275 -20.87 -3.89 12.60
CA ALA A 275 -22.30 -3.86 12.35
C ALA A 275 -22.99 -2.65 13.02
N GLY A 276 -22.59 -2.29 14.23
CA GLY A 276 -23.20 -1.20 15.02
C GLY A 276 -22.75 0.19 14.59
N GLU A 277 -21.46 0.38 14.30
CA GLU A 277 -20.88 1.71 14.03
C GLU A 277 -20.82 2.08 12.54
N LEU A 278 -20.69 1.07 11.67
CA LEU A 278 -20.56 1.29 10.23
C LEU A 278 -21.79 0.81 9.44
N GLY A 279 -22.58 -0.05 10.05
CA GLY A 279 -23.79 -0.61 9.46
C GLY A 279 -23.63 -2.05 8.97
N PRO A 280 -24.75 -2.82 8.92
CA PRO A 280 -24.74 -4.24 8.56
C PRO A 280 -24.37 -4.50 7.09
N ASP A 281 -24.47 -3.50 6.24
CA ASP A 281 -24.17 -3.62 4.80
C ASP A 281 -22.70 -3.31 4.46
N THR A 282 -21.85 -3.02 5.45
CA THR A 282 -20.41 -2.82 5.22
C THR A 282 -19.75 -4.15 4.86
N PRO A 283 -19.19 -4.31 3.65
CA PRO A 283 -18.55 -5.56 3.25
C PRO A 283 -17.29 -5.84 4.07
N LEU A 284 -17.22 -7.05 4.63
CA LEU A 284 -16.12 -7.54 5.43
C LEU A 284 -15.46 -8.74 4.77
N HIS A 285 -14.14 -8.68 4.58
CA HIS A 285 -13.33 -9.74 4.00
C HIS A 285 -12.38 -10.30 5.05
N PHE A 286 -12.43 -11.61 5.28
CA PHE A 286 -11.40 -12.32 6.03
C PHE A 286 -10.40 -12.94 5.06
N SER A 287 -9.13 -12.60 5.19
CA SER A 287 -8.07 -13.15 4.36
C SER A 287 -7.16 -14.08 5.15
N ARG A 288 -6.61 -15.05 4.42
CA ARG A 288 -5.71 -16.07 4.95
C ARG A 288 -4.30 -15.50 5.13
N TYR A 289 -3.72 -15.68 6.32
CA TYR A 289 -2.32 -15.36 6.59
C TYR A 289 -1.40 -16.48 6.07
N HIS A 290 -0.24 -16.09 5.56
CA HIS A 290 0.90 -16.94 5.27
C HIS A 290 2.16 -16.42 5.96
N PRO A 291 3.06 -17.30 6.46
CA PRO A 291 4.30 -16.91 7.11
C PRO A 291 5.17 -16.04 6.23
N MET A 292 5.47 -14.81 6.68
CA MET A 292 6.26 -13.86 5.90
C MET A 292 7.00 -12.85 6.78
N TYR A 293 8.05 -12.24 6.23
CA TYR A 293 8.86 -11.17 6.80
C TYR A 293 9.39 -11.51 8.20
N LYS A 294 8.94 -10.82 9.25
CA LYS A 294 9.38 -11.02 10.65
C LYS A 294 8.49 -12.02 11.42
N LEU A 295 7.42 -12.50 10.82
CA LEU A 295 6.48 -13.43 11.44
C LEU A 295 6.43 -14.73 10.62
N LYS A 296 7.41 -15.61 10.83
CA LYS A 296 7.55 -16.87 10.08
C LYS A 296 7.26 -18.12 10.89
N ASN A 297 7.09 -17.97 12.19
CA ASN A 297 6.92 -19.04 13.16
C ASN A 297 5.46 -19.41 13.46
N ILE A 298 4.52 -18.79 12.77
CA ILE A 298 3.07 -19.10 12.88
C ILE A 298 2.65 -19.78 11.59
N PRO A 299 1.90 -20.89 11.64
CA PRO A 299 1.42 -21.57 10.43
C PRO A 299 0.39 -20.73 9.68
N PRO A 300 0.16 -21.02 8.38
CA PRO A 300 -0.91 -20.38 7.62
C PRO A 300 -2.27 -20.57 8.30
N THR A 301 -3.18 -19.61 8.15
CA THR A 301 -4.51 -19.68 8.75
C THR A 301 -5.25 -20.93 8.28
N PRO A 302 -5.71 -21.81 9.18
CA PRO A 302 -6.55 -22.92 8.83
C PRO A 302 -7.89 -22.47 8.25
N LEU A 303 -8.46 -23.26 7.34
CA LEU A 303 -9.78 -22.99 6.78
C LEU A 303 -10.85 -22.84 7.86
N GLN A 304 -10.81 -23.70 8.89
CA GLN A 304 -11.73 -23.64 10.02
C GLN A 304 -11.72 -22.29 10.77
N SER A 305 -10.56 -21.61 10.87
CA SER A 305 -10.50 -20.26 11.47
C SER A 305 -11.23 -19.24 10.62
N LEU A 306 -11.14 -19.33 9.28
CA LEU A 306 -11.88 -18.48 8.36
C LEU A 306 -13.38 -18.75 8.41
N GLU A 307 -13.80 -20.01 8.41
CA GLU A 307 -15.20 -20.43 8.52
C GLU A 307 -15.83 -19.98 9.86
N ARG A 308 -15.08 -20.11 10.95
CA ARG A 308 -15.49 -19.60 12.27
C ARG A 308 -15.67 -18.08 12.25
N ALA A 309 -14.72 -17.35 11.68
CA ALA A 309 -14.81 -15.89 11.58
C ALA A 309 -16.02 -15.46 10.74
N HIS A 310 -16.27 -16.14 9.62
CA HIS A 310 -17.46 -15.91 8.80
C HIS A 310 -18.75 -16.13 9.60
N ALA A 311 -18.86 -17.25 10.31
CA ALA A 311 -20.04 -17.55 11.12
C ALA A 311 -20.27 -16.50 12.22
N VAL A 312 -19.19 -16.03 12.88
CA VAL A 312 -19.27 -14.96 13.89
C VAL A 312 -19.77 -13.66 13.26
N ALA A 313 -19.24 -13.28 12.09
CA ALA A 313 -19.63 -12.07 11.39
C ALA A 313 -21.11 -12.12 10.94
N LYS A 314 -21.56 -13.24 10.40
CA LYS A 314 -22.99 -13.46 10.06
C LYS A 314 -23.89 -13.40 11.29
N LYS A 315 -23.48 -13.98 12.42
CA LYS A 315 -24.20 -13.91 13.69
C LYS A 315 -24.28 -12.48 14.25
N ALA A 316 -23.26 -11.64 14.01
CA ALA A 316 -23.26 -10.23 14.37
C ALA A 316 -24.18 -9.37 13.48
N GLY A 317 -24.80 -9.94 12.46
CA GLY A 317 -25.75 -9.27 11.57
C GLY A 317 -25.14 -8.65 10.30
N LEU A 318 -23.87 -8.94 9.98
CA LEU A 318 -23.25 -8.46 8.74
C LEU A 318 -23.81 -9.18 7.52
N ASN A 319 -24.28 -8.42 6.52
CA ASN A 319 -24.91 -8.97 5.32
C ASN A 319 -23.89 -9.50 4.32
N TYR A 320 -22.73 -8.86 4.19
CA TYR A 320 -21.72 -9.17 3.17
C TYR A 320 -20.40 -9.58 3.84
N VAL A 321 -20.14 -10.89 3.87
CA VAL A 321 -18.93 -11.46 4.47
C VAL A 321 -18.26 -12.40 3.48
N TYR A 322 -16.98 -12.14 3.20
CA TYR A 322 -16.21 -12.85 2.19
C TYR A 322 -14.98 -13.52 2.78
N LEU A 323 -14.63 -14.69 2.22
CA LEU A 323 -13.42 -15.42 2.58
C LEU A 323 -12.46 -15.44 1.41
N SER A 324 -11.24 -14.98 1.63
CA SER A 324 -10.15 -15.09 0.66
C SER A 324 -9.21 -16.22 1.08
N LEU A 325 -9.18 -17.28 0.27
CA LEU A 325 -8.26 -18.41 0.44
C LEU A 325 -6.92 -18.19 -0.24
N ILE A 326 -6.86 -17.19 -1.10
CA ILE A 326 -5.67 -16.80 -1.83
C ILE A 326 -5.01 -15.67 -1.05
N HIS A 327 -3.69 -15.75 -0.93
CA HIS A 327 -2.88 -14.67 -0.44
C HIS A 327 -2.94 -13.53 -1.47
N ILE A 328 -3.44 -12.40 -1.06
CA ILE A 328 -3.67 -11.24 -1.93
C ILE A 328 -2.48 -10.30 -1.84
#